data_9333769ae6fb6c1c1b4cf6fb01f27a01
#
_entry.id   9333769ae6fb6c1c1b4cf6fb01f27a01
#
_cell.length_a   1.000
_cell.length_b   1.000
_cell.length_c   1.000
_cell.angle_alpha   90.00
_cell.angle_beta   90.00
_cell.angle_gamma   90.00
#
_symmetry.space_group_name_H-M   'P 1'
#
loop_
_entity.id
_entity.type
_entity.pdbx_description
1 polymer ?
#
loop_
_entity_poly.entity_id
_entity_poly.type
_entity_poly.pdbx_seq_one_letter_code
_entity_poly.pdbx_strand_id
1 'polypeptide(L)'
;MTTIFDVPIKDSKRLDDGPDWTFELLDEYLREIDRVAKSYRLDTYPHQIEVITSEQMMDAYSSVGMPINYAHWSFGKKFIETEQRYKHGQQGLAYEIVINSNPCIAYLMEENTMTMQALVMAHACYGHNSFFKNNYLFRSWTDASSIVDYLIFARNYISECEERYGVENVERLLDSCHALMNYGVDRYKRPQKISLQEEKARQKSREEYLQSQVNMLWRTLPRREREETHLSSARYPAEPQENLSLIHI
;
A
#
# COMPACT_ATOMS: atom_id res chain seq x y z
N MET A 1 -26.23 21.44 14.97
CA MET A 1 -25.23 20.58 14.29
C MET A 1 -23.92 21.35 14.32
N THR A 2 -23.06 21.03 15.27
CA THR A 2 -21.71 21.61 15.36
C THR A 2 -20.91 21.04 14.19
N THR A 3 -20.47 21.87 13.28
CA THR A 3 -19.64 21.44 12.15
C THR A 3 -18.28 20.99 12.68
N ILE A 4 -17.70 19.99 12.04
CA ILE A 4 -16.40 19.38 12.40
C ILE A 4 -15.25 20.41 12.49
N PHE A 5 -15.46 21.62 11.97
CA PHE A 5 -14.50 22.71 11.93
C PHE A 5 -14.57 23.70 13.12
N ASP A 6 -15.50 23.51 14.07
CA ASP A 6 -15.69 24.39 15.23
C ASP A 6 -14.89 23.98 16.48
N VAL A 7 -13.83 23.18 16.33
CA VAL A 7 -12.88 22.99 17.43
C VAL A 7 -12.04 24.27 17.51
N PRO A 8 -12.18 25.08 18.57
CA PRO A 8 -11.36 26.28 18.70
C PRO A 8 -9.89 25.81 18.76
N ILE A 9 -9.12 26.22 17.74
CA ILE A 9 -7.67 26.17 17.80
C ILE A 9 -7.30 27.16 18.91
N LYS A 10 -7.31 26.69 20.15
CA LYS A 10 -6.70 27.44 21.25
C LYS A 10 -5.26 27.63 20.88
N ASP A 11 -4.71 28.82 21.18
CA ASP A 11 -3.30 29.16 21.02
C ASP A 11 -2.41 27.94 21.34
N SER A 12 -2.16 27.12 20.32
CA SER A 12 -1.37 25.93 20.45
C SER A 12 0.08 26.39 20.44
N LYS A 13 0.67 26.46 21.61
CA LYS A 13 2.11 26.64 21.71
C LYS A 13 2.76 25.51 20.90
N ARG A 14 3.60 25.87 19.95
CA ARG A 14 4.42 24.91 19.23
C ARG A 14 5.24 24.11 20.24
N LEU A 15 5.27 22.80 20.10
CA LEU A 15 6.00 21.90 21.01
C LEU A 15 7.47 21.82 20.66
N ASP A 16 7.81 22.07 19.38
CA ASP A 16 9.17 22.00 18.85
C ASP A 16 9.73 23.37 18.46
N ASP A 17 11.04 23.53 18.51
CA ASP A 17 11.74 24.75 18.12
C ASP A 17 12.37 24.67 16.72
N GLY A 18 12.32 23.50 16.05
CA GLY A 18 12.98 23.29 14.75
C GLY A 18 12.57 22.00 14.04
N PRO A 19 13.29 21.63 12.99
CA PRO A 19 13.00 20.44 12.19
C PRO A 19 13.44 19.14 12.85
N ASP A 20 14.36 19.22 13.81
CA ASP A 20 14.94 18.03 14.44
C ASP A 20 13.99 17.44 15.47
N TRP A 21 13.98 16.12 15.55
CA TRP A 21 13.14 15.38 16.46
C TRP A 21 13.99 14.56 17.47
N THR A 22 13.39 14.30 18.61
CA THR A 22 13.90 13.35 19.61
C THR A 22 12.77 12.38 20.00
N PHE A 23 13.12 11.26 20.62
CA PHE A 23 12.11 10.31 21.07
C PHE A 23 11.17 10.91 22.14
N GLU A 24 11.70 11.76 23.01
CA GLU A 24 10.91 12.47 24.01
C GLU A 24 9.90 13.42 23.36
N LEU A 25 10.32 14.13 22.31
CA LEU A 25 9.47 15.06 21.56
C LEU A 25 8.41 14.29 20.77
N LEU A 26 8.77 13.15 20.14
CA LEU A 26 7.80 12.27 19.46
C LEU A 26 6.73 11.77 20.44
N ASP A 27 7.12 11.37 21.66
CA ASP A 27 6.19 10.91 22.68
C ASP A 27 5.26 12.03 23.18
N GLU A 28 5.74 13.27 23.28
CA GLU A 28 4.94 14.43 23.62
C GLU A 28 3.90 14.72 22.54
N TYR A 29 4.31 14.74 21.28
CA TYR A 29 3.41 14.90 20.14
C TYR A 29 2.37 13.78 20.08
N LEU A 30 2.80 12.54 20.29
CA LEU A 30 1.90 11.39 20.27
C LEU A 30 0.81 11.50 21.33
N ARG A 31 1.16 11.94 22.54
CA ARG A 31 0.20 12.18 23.63
C ARG A 31 -0.82 13.27 23.26
N GLU A 32 -0.38 14.37 22.64
CA GLU A 32 -1.29 15.41 22.21
C GLU A 32 -2.19 14.96 21.06
N ILE A 33 -1.65 14.23 20.07
CA ILE A 33 -2.42 13.62 19.00
C ILE A 33 -3.47 12.65 19.58
N ASP A 34 -3.09 11.80 20.52
CA ASP A 34 -4.02 10.88 21.21
C ASP A 34 -5.16 11.62 21.91
N ARG A 35 -4.84 12.70 22.61
CA ARG A 35 -5.84 13.54 23.28
C ARG A 35 -6.85 14.11 22.27
N VAL A 36 -6.36 14.61 21.12
CA VAL A 36 -7.20 15.14 20.06
C VAL A 36 -8.02 14.02 19.42
N ALA A 37 -7.40 12.91 19.06
CA ALA A 37 -8.07 11.74 18.48
C ALA A 37 -9.22 11.22 19.35
N LYS A 38 -9.00 11.14 20.65
CA LYS A 38 -10.06 10.80 21.62
C LYS A 38 -11.20 11.80 21.66
N SER A 39 -10.93 13.10 21.50
CA SER A 39 -11.97 14.12 21.41
C SER A 39 -12.86 13.95 20.20
N TYR A 40 -12.30 13.44 19.08
CA TYR A 40 -13.04 13.06 17.88
C TYR A 40 -13.65 11.65 17.95
N ARG A 41 -13.47 10.95 19.07
CA ARG A 41 -13.96 9.56 19.29
C ARG A 41 -13.42 8.57 18.25
N LEU A 42 -12.19 8.75 17.82
CA LEU A 42 -11.54 7.78 16.96
C LEU A 42 -11.27 6.50 17.76
N ASP A 43 -11.73 5.39 17.22
CA ASP A 43 -11.51 4.06 17.77
C ASP A 43 -10.38 3.36 17.03
N THR A 44 -9.29 3.05 17.74
CA THR A 44 -8.05 2.48 17.18
C THR A 44 -7.63 1.22 17.94
N TYR A 45 -6.82 0.37 17.28
CA TYR A 45 -6.01 -0.58 18.02
C TYR A 45 -4.91 0.15 18.81
N PRO A 46 -4.35 -0.47 19.88
CA PRO A 46 -3.08 -0.02 20.39
C PRO A 46 -2.07 0.09 19.23
N HIS A 47 -1.16 1.03 19.27
CA HIS A 47 -0.17 1.21 18.24
C HIS A 47 1.25 1.04 18.77
N GLN A 48 2.13 0.57 17.92
CA GLN A 48 3.57 0.45 18.14
C GLN A 48 4.26 1.25 17.06
N ILE A 49 5.06 2.23 17.45
CA ILE A 49 5.82 3.08 16.53
C ILE A 49 7.26 2.59 16.50
N GLU A 50 7.79 2.41 15.30
CA GLU A 50 9.19 2.07 15.06
C GLU A 50 9.77 3.09 14.08
N VAL A 51 10.85 3.75 14.47
CA VAL A 51 11.58 4.65 13.58
C VAL A 51 12.64 3.84 12.86
N ILE A 52 12.62 3.88 11.54
CA ILE A 52 13.47 3.07 10.67
C ILE A 52 14.23 3.95 9.67
N THR A 53 15.38 3.46 9.20
CA THR A 53 16.17 4.13 8.18
C THR A 53 15.53 4.03 6.80
N SER A 54 15.98 4.87 5.85
CA SER A 54 15.55 4.79 4.45
C SER A 54 15.85 3.42 3.82
N GLU A 55 16.96 2.77 4.22
CA GLU A 55 17.30 1.41 3.74
C GLU A 55 16.32 0.36 4.25
N GLN A 56 15.97 0.42 5.54
CA GLN A 56 14.95 -0.45 6.13
C GLN A 56 13.57 -0.19 5.53
N MET A 57 13.25 1.07 5.21
CA MET A 57 12.02 1.42 4.51
C MET A 57 11.99 0.79 3.10
N MET A 58 13.10 0.82 2.36
CA MET A 58 13.21 0.16 1.06
C MET A 58 13.06 -1.36 1.17
N ASP A 59 13.62 -1.97 2.21
CA ASP A 59 13.44 -3.40 2.48
C ASP A 59 11.98 -3.75 2.74
N ALA A 60 11.30 -2.96 3.56
CA ALA A 60 9.86 -3.11 3.81
C ALA A 60 9.03 -2.98 2.52
N TYR A 61 9.39 -2.06 1.62
CA TYR A 61 8.78 -1.98 0.29
C TYR A 61 9.00 -3.24 -0.54
N SER A 62 10.21 -3.78 -0.49
CA SER A 62 10.60 -4.96 -1.27
C SER A 62 9.82 -6.19 -0.85
N SER A 63 9.52 -6.30 0.44
CA SER A 63 8.70 -7.35 1.04
C SER A 63 7.19 -7.05 1.03
N VAL A 64 6.75 -6.04 0.26
CA VAL A 64 5.33 -5.66 0.15
C VAL A 64 4.73 -5.25 1.52
N GLY A 65 5.54 -4.63 2.37
CA GLY A 65 5.13 -4.20 3.71
C GLY A 65 4.96 -5.34 4.72
N MET A 66 5.32 -6.57 4.39
CA MET A 66 5.26 -7.68 5.35
C MET A 66 6.36 -7.53 6.41
N PRO A 67 6.01 -7.45 7.70
CA PRO A 67 7.01 -7.31 8.77
C PRO A 67 7.85 -8.58 8.96
N ILE A 68 7.32 -9.72 8.51
CA ILE A 68 7.98 -11.02 8.53
C ILE A 68 7.69 -11.69 7.20
N ASN A 69 8.72 -12.17 6.52
CA ASN A 69 8.60 -12.86 5.25
C ASN A 69 9.50 -14.09 5.19
N TYR A 70 9.25 -14.95 4.22
CA TYR A 70 10.12 -16.06 3.86
C TYR A 70 11.23 -15.58 2.91
N ALA A 71 12.30 -16.37 2.78
CA ALA A 71 13.36 -16.08 1.85
C ALA A 71 12.92 -16.33 0.39
N HIS A 72 13.07 -15.33 -0.48
CA HIS A 72 12.85 -15.47 -1.91
C HIS A 72 13.65 -14.42 -2.69
N TRP A 73 14.26 -14.82 -3.79
CA TRP A 73 15.15 -13.96 -4.60
C TRP A 73 14.45 -12.70 -5.13
N SER A 74 13.14 -12.76 -5.38
CA SER A 74 12.36 -11.63 -5.91
C SER A 74 12.36 -10.43 -4.99
N PHE A 75 12.44 -10.63 -3.68
CA PHE A 75 12.51 -9.52 -2.71
C PHE A 75 13.83 -8.76 -2.87
N GLY A 76 14.97 -9.47 -2.96
CA GLY A 76 16.26 -8.84 -3.20
C GLY A 76 16.32 -8.11 -4.55
N LYS A 77 15.74 -8.69 -5.61
CA LYS A 77 15.63 -8.02 -6.91
C LYS A 77 14.83 -6.73 -6.81
N LYS A 78 13.69 -6.77 -6.13
CA LYS A 78 12.83 -5.60 -5.94
C LYS A 78 13.50 -4.52 -5.09
N PHE A 79 14.31 -4.93 -4.09
CA PHE A 79 15.11 -4.01 -3.29
C PHE A 79 16.10 -3.23 -4.18
N ILE A 80 16.91 -3.94 -4.97
CA ILE A 80 17.88 -3.31 -5.88
C ILE A 80 17.18 -2.37 -6.88
N GLU A 81 16.04 -2.78 -7.43
CA GLU A 81 15.26 -1.95 -8.35
C GLU A 81 14.76 -0.67 -7.67
N THR A 82 14.23 -0.79 -6.46
CA THR A 82 13.75 0.36 -5.66
C THR A 82 14.90 1.29 -5.29
N GLU A 83 16.04 0.73 -4.85
CA GLU A 83 17.24 1.50 -4.53
C GLU A 83 17.76 2.29 -5.73
N GLN A 84 17.82 1.67 -6.91
CA GLN A 84 18.25 2.34 -8.15
C GLN A 84 17.29 3.47 -8.52
N ARG A 85 15.99 3.26 -8.46
CA ARG A 85 15.00 4.30 -8.72
C ARG A 85 15.08 5.45 -7.73
N TYR A 86 15.30 5.14 -6.46
CA TYR A 86 15.47 6.15 -5.41
C TYR A 86 16.74 6.98 -5.64
N LYS A 87 17.89 6.33 -5.89
CA LYS A 87 19.16 7.02 -6.18
C LYS A 87 19.11 7.92 -7.42
N HIS A 88 18.31 7.56 -8.41
CA HIS A 88 18.11 8.37 -9.63
C HIS A 88 17.00 9.43 -9.49
N GLY A 89 16.39 9.57 -8.31
CA GLY A 89 15.29 10.52 -8.08
C GLY A 89 14.01 10.19 -8.85
N GLN A 90 13.88 8.97 -9.33
CA GLN A 90 12.70 8.50 -10.09
C GLN A 90 11.57 8.05 -9.17
N GLN A 91 11.88 7.75 -7.93
CA GLN A 91 10.91 7.29 -6.92
C GLN A 91 11.28 7.93 -5.58
N GLY A 92 10.29 8.52 -4.90
CA GLY A 92 10.39 8.87 -3.49
C GLY A 92 10.09 7.66 -2.60
N LEU A 93 10.55 7.70 -1.36
CA LEU A 93 10.10 6.75 -0.33
C LEU A 93 8.84 7.31 0.34
N ALA A 94 7.96 6.42 0.82
CA ALA A 94 6.90 6.86 1.72
C ALA A 94 7.51 7.30 3.05
N TYR A 95 6.86 8.21 3.69
CA TYR A 95 7.29 8.72 5.00
C TYR A 95 6.91 7.76 6.14
N GLU A 96 6.04 6.77 5.83
CA GLU A 96 5.50 5.80 6.76
C GLU A 96 5.07 4.50 6.07
N ILE A 97 5.06 3.41 6.82
CA ILE A 97 4.37 2.16 6.47
C ILE A 97 3.54 1.75 7.67
N VAL A 98 2.30 1.33 7.43
CA VAL A 98 1.39 0.93 8.51
C VAL A 98 0.94 -0.51 8.30
N ILE A 99 1.15 -1.33 9.30
CA ILE A 99 0.76 -2.75 9.31
C ILE A 99 -0.57 -2.88 10.03
N ASN A 100 -1.56 -3.46 9.35
CA ASN A 100 -2.85 -3.80 9.94
C ASN A 100 -2.71 -4.99 10.88
N SER A 101 -2.22 -4.73 12.09
CA SER A 101 -2.01 -5.69 13.16
C SER A 101 -2.58 -5.18 14.48
N ASN A 102 -2.61 -6.01 15.50
CA ASN A 102 -3.00 -5.64 16.85
C ASN A 102 -1.93 -6.09 17.84
N PRO A 103 -1.05 -5.18 18.34
CA PRO A 103 -1.03 -3.73 18.08
C PRO A 103 -0.76 -3.38 16.63
N CYS A 104 -1.28 -2.23 16.16
CA CYS A 104 -1.01 -1.68 14.86
C CYS A 104 0.43 -1.16 14.80
N ILE A 105 1.25 -1.68 13.88
CA ILE A 105 2.65 -1.29 13.76
C ILE A 105 2.76 -0.16 12.73
N ALA A 106 3.42 0.91 13.12
CA ALA A 106 3.71 2.06 12.24
C ALA A 106 5.22 2.26 12.13
N TYR A 107 5.76 2.04 10.95
CA TYR A 107 7.14 2.39 10.61
C TYR A 107 7.20 3.85 10.16
N LEU A 108 8.02 4.65 10.81
CA LEU A 108 8.28 6.04 10.47
C LEU A 108 9.71 6.18 9.98
N MET A 109 9.92 6.98 8.93
CA MET A 109 11.27 7.19 8.39
C MET A 109 12.04 8.17 9.28
N GLU A 110 13.29 7.83 9.62
CA GLU A 110 14.09 8.64 10.54
C GLU A 110 14.46 10.01 9.94
N GLU A 111 14.56 10.11 8.62
CA GLU A 111 14.89 11.36 7.91
C GLU A 111 13.70 12.36 7.86
N ASN A 112 12.54 11.99 8.36
CA ASN A 112 11.44 12.93 8.46
C ASN A 112 11.76 14.07 9.41
N THR A 113 11.38 15.29 9.03
CA THR A 113 11.41 16.43 9.97
C THR A 113 10.38 16.26 11.08
N MET A 114 10.54 16.98 12.20
CA MET A 114 9.56 16.91 13.32
C MET A 114 8.12 17.16 12.87
N THR A 115 7.89 18.15 12.01
CA THR A 115 6.56 18.43 11.47
C THR A 115 6.02 17.25 10.65
N MET A 116 6.88 16.60 9.84
CA MET A 116 6.51 15.43 9.08
C MET A 116 6.24 14.24 10.01
N GLN A 117 7.08 14.02 11.03
CA GLN A 117 6.85 12.98 12.04
C GLN A 117 5.49 13.15 12.73
N ALA A 118 5.14 14.37 13.13
CA ALA A 118 3.84 14.66 13.74
C ALA A 118 2.67 14.33 12.79
N LEU A 119 2.80 14.72 11.51
CA LEU A 119 1.79 14.45 10.49
C LEU A 119 1.61 12.95 10.25
N VAL A 120 2.72 12.23 10.05
CA VAL A 120 2.66 10.79 9.76
C VAL A 120 2.23 9.98 10.97
N MET A 121 2.58 10.37 12.21
CA MET A 121 2.06 9.75 13.42
C MET A 121 0.53 9.88 13.50
N ALA A 122 0.00 11.06 13.25
CA ALA A 122 -1.45 11.27 13.24
C ALA A 122 -2.12 10.43 12.14
N HIS A 123 -1.53 10.41 10.95
CA HIS A 123 -2.03 9.67 9.80
C HIS A 123 -1.98 8.14 10.02
N ALA A 124 -0.83 7.61 10.44
CA ALA A 124 -0.62 6.20 10.67
C ALA A 124 -1.40 5.65 11.86
N CYS A 125 -1.13 6.21 13.04
CA CYS A 125 -1.61 5.65 14.30
C CYS A 125 -3.10 5.90 14.54
N TYR A 126 -3.67 6.91 13.93
CA TYR A 126 -5.08 7.28 14.15
C TYR A 126 -5.90 7.24 12.87
N GLY A 127 -5.37 7.68 11.73
CA GLY A 127 -6.08 7.62 10.45
C GLY A 127 -6.20 6.19 9.92
N HIS A 128 -5.08 5.58 9.52
CA HIS A 128 -5.06 4.22 8.99
C HIS A 128 -5.53 3.19 10.01
N ASN A 129 -5.05 3.28 11.24
CA ASN A 129 -5.40 2.36 12.31
C ASN A 129 -6.92 2.36 12.57
N SER A 130 -7.55 3.54 12.69
CA SER A 130 -8.99 3.64 12.87
C SER A 130 -9.76 3.07 11.67
N PHE A 131 -9.26 3.30 10.45
CA PHE A 131 -9.83 2.72 9.24
C PHE A 131 -9.74 1.19 9.26
N PHE A 132 -8.59 0.62 9.56
CA PHE A 132 -8.39 -0.84 9.63
C PHE A 132 -9.33 -1.48 10.64
N LYS A 133 -9.46 -0.87 11.82
CA LYS A 133 -10.28 -1.40 12.90
C LYS A 133 -11.77 -1.33 12.61
N ASN A 134 -12.25 -0.29 11.95
CA ASN A 134 -13.68 0.03 11.88
C ASN A 134 -14.30 -0.19 10.49
N ASN A 135 -13.49 -0.26 9.42
CA ASN A 135 -14.03 -0.51 8.09
C ASN A 135 -14.51 -1.96 7.97
N TYR A 136 -15.80 -2.14 7.65
CA TYR A 136 -16.42 -3.45 7.59
C TYR A 136 -15.85 -4.36 6.49
N LEU A 137 -15.39 -3.79 5.37
CA LEU A 137 -14.75 -4.55 4.30
C LEU A 137 -13.40 -5.09 4.75
N PHE A 138 -12.58 -4.24 5.37
CA PHE A 138 -11.29 -4.67 5.93
C PHE A 138 -11.46 -5.79 6.95
N ARG A 139 -12.40 -5.66 7.86
CA ARG A 139 -12.69 -6.67 8.89
C ARG A 139 -13.25 -7.98 8.33
N SER A 140 -13.82 -7.96 7.13
CA SER A 140 -14.35 -9.18 6.52
C SER A 140 -13.28 -10.08 5.89
N TRP A 141 -12.08 -9.56 5.64
CA TRP A 141 -11.00 -10.26 4.91
C TRP A 141 -9.62 -10.18 5.58
N THR A 142 -9.47 -9.38 6.62
CA THR A 142 -8.24 -9.31 7.40
C THR A 142 -8.53 -9.57 8.87
N ASP A 143 -7.58 -10.20 9.55
CA ASP A 143 -7.58 -10.35 11.00
C ASP A 143 -6.30 -9.76 11.56
N ALA A 144 -6.43 -8.55 12.10
CA ALA A 144 -5.31 -7.81 12.66
C ALA A 144 -4.65 -8.53 13.85
N SER A 145 -5.40 -9.34 14.58
CA SER A 145 -4.89 -10.04 15.77
C SER A 145 -4.04 -11.27 15.43
N SER A 146 -4.22 -11.85 14.25
CA SER A 146 -3.56 -13.10 13.87
C SER A 146 -2.49 -12.93 12.77
N ILE A 147 -2.40 -11.75 12.12
CA ILE A 147 -1.57 -11.61 10.93
C ILE A 147 -0.08 -11.86 11.20
N VAL A 148 0.45 -11.38 12.30
CA VAL A 148 1.88 -11.55 12.65
C VAL A 148 2.18 -13.03 12.92
N ASP A 149 1.34 -13.69 13.71
CA ASP A 149 1.49 -15.12 14.01
C ASP A 149 1.36 -15.97 12.73
N TYR A 150 0.45 -15.58 11.84
CA TYR A 150 0.31 -16.23 10.54
C TYR A 150 1.56 -16.09 9.67
N LEU A 151 2.17 -14.91 9.63
CA LEU A 151 3.41 -14.69 8.89
C LEU A 151 4.59 -15.50 9.46
N ILE A 152 4.69 -15.60 10.80
CA ILE A 152 5.68 -16.45 11.49
C ILE A 152 5.45 -17.92 11.11
N PHE A 153 4.20 -18.38 11.20
CA PHE A 153 3.84 -19.73 10.80
C PHE A 153 4.21 -20.00 9.34
N ALA A 154 3.84 -19.10 8.42
CA ALA A 154 4.11 -19.27 7.00
C ALA A 154 5.63 -19.36 6.71
N ARG A 155 6.43 -18.51 7.34
CA ARG A 155 7.89 -18.54 7.22
C ARG A 155 8.46 -19.88 7.70
N ASN A 156 8.06 -20.32 8.89
CA ASN A 156 8.54 -21.57 9.47
C ASN A 156 8.12 -22.78 8.62
N TYR A 157 6.88 -22.79 8.13
CA TYR A 157 6.38 -23.84 7.25
C TYR A 157 7.19 -23.95 5.94
N ILE A 158 7.54 -22.81 5.35
CA ILE A 158 8.37 -22.81 4.13
C ILE A 158 9.76 -23.35 4.44
N SER A 159 10.39 -22.93 5.55
CA SER A 159 11.68 -23.45 5.98
C SER A 159 11.66 -24.99 6.22
N GLU A 160 10.60 -25.50 6.84
CA GLU A 160 10.41 -26.93 7.00
C GLU A 160 10.26 -27.66 5.65
N CYS A 161 9.60 -27.04 4.69
CA CYS A 161 9.50 -27.57 3.34
C CYS A 161 10.86 -27.56 2.63
N GLU A 162 11.66 -26.52 2.80
CA GLU A 162 13.02 -26.42 2.24
C GLU A 162 13.94 -27.54 2.80
N GLU A 163 13.86 -27.80 4.09
CA GLU A 163 14.59 -28.89 4.74
C GLU A 163 14.15 -30.29 4.19
N ARG A 164 12.85 -30.45 3.98
CA ARG A 164 12.26 -31.76 3.60
C ARG A 164 12.40 -32.05 2.11
N TYR A 165 12.19 -31.04 1.26
CA TYR A 165 12.09 -31.27 -0.20
C TYR A 165 13.24 -30.62 -0.98
N GLY A 166 14.14 -29.92 -0.31
CA GLY A 166 15.24 -29.16 -0.88
C GLY A 166 14.83 -27.75 -1.34
N VAL A 167 15.72 -26.80 -1.14
CA VAL A 167 15.51 -25.37 -1.43
C VAL A 167 15.08 -25.14 -2.88
N GLU A 168 15.75 -25.78 -3.85
CA GLU A 168 15.48 -25.60 -5.29
C GLU A 168 14.04 -25.97 -5.68
N ASN A 169 13.50 -27.06 -5.12
CA ASN A 169 12.15 -27.50 -5.44
C ASN A 169 11.09 -26.56 -4.83
N VAL A 170 11.33 -26.09 -3.62
CA VAL A 170 10.44 -25.12 -2.93
C VAL A 170 10.49 -23.79 -3.64
N GLU A 171 11.67 -23.29 -3.99
CA GLU A 171 11.84 -22.03 -4.71
C GLU A 171 11.14 -22.05 -6.07
N ARG A 172 11.25 -23.14 -6.84
CA ARG A 172 10.52 -23.30 -8.11
C ARG A 172 9.00 -23.21 -7.94
N LEU A 173 8.47 -23.74 -6.83
CA LEU A 173 7.06 -23.62 -6.50
C LEU A 173 6.69 -22.20 -6.10
N LEU A 174 7.52 -21.55 -5.27
CA LEU A 174 7.35 -20.14 -4.87
C LEU A 174 7.41 -19.21 -6.08
N ASP A 175 8.32 -19.44 -7.05
CA ASP A 175 8.36 -18.70 -8.30
C ASP A 175 7.02 -18.76 -9.04
N SER A 176 6.42 -19.93 -9.09
CA SER A 176 5.11 -20.12 -9.71
C SER A 176 4.00 -19.36 -8.94
N CYS A 177 4.05 -19.38 -7.61
CA CYS A 177 3.12 -18.64 -6.76
C CYS A 177 3.29 -17.13 -6.94
N HIS A 178 4.53 -16.63 -6.98
CA HIS A 178 4.82 -15.21 -7.23
C HIS A 178 4.34 -14.76 -8.61
N ALA A 179 4.54 -15.58 -9.64
CA ALA A 179 4.04 -15.28 -11.00
C ALA A 179 2.50 -15.19 -11.06
N LEU A 180 1.81 -15.94 -10.21
CA LEU A 180 0.35 -15.96 -10.14
C LEU A 180 -0.24 -14.95 -9.14
N MET A 181 0.59 -14.22 -8.40
CA MET A 181 0.15 -13.33 -7.33
C MET A 181 -0.88 -12.29 -7.78
N ASN A 182 -0.72 -11.74 -8.99
CA ASN A 182 -1.65 -10.78 -9.58
C ASN A 182 -2.99 -11.42 -10.01
N TYR A 183 -3.03 -12.75 -10.11
CA TYR A 183 -4.20 -13.54 -10.49
C TYR A 183 -4.68 -14.41 -9.33
N GLY A 184 -4.23 -14.09 -8.13
CA GLY A 184 -4.47 -14.88 -6.93
C GLY A 184 -5.94 -15.05 -6.56
N VAL A 185 -6.17 -15.76 -5.49
CA VAL A 185 -7.52 -16.08 -5.02
C VAL A 185 -8.22 -14.79 -4.58
N ASP A 186 -9.23 -14.39 -5.34
CA ASP A 186 -10.11 -13.31 -4.92
C ASP A 186 -10.86 -13.74 -3.65
N ARG A 187 -10.69 -12.98 -2.59
CA ARG A 187 -11.43 -13.17 -1.33
C ARG A 187 -12.89 -12.76 -1.45
N TYR A 188 -13.24 -12.08 -2.53
CA TYR A 188 -14.60 -11.71 -2.90
C TYR A 188 -15.18 -12.70 -3.92
N LYS A 189 -16.49 -12.69 -4.05
CA LYS A 189 -17.15 -13.35 -5.18
C LYS A 189 -16.49 -12.84 -6.46
N ARG A 190 -15.82 -13.73 -7.19
CA ARG A 190 -15.28 -13.37 -8.49
C ARG A 190 -16.41 -12.80 -9.33
N PRO A 191 -16.24 -11.64 -9.98
CA PRO A 191 -17.17 -11.23 -11.00
C PRO A 191 -17.28 -12.38 -12.01
N GLN A 192 -18.47 -12.67 -12.48
CA GLN A 192 -18.67 -13.71 -13.49
C GLN A 192 -17.72 -13.46 -14.65
N LYS A 193 -17.05 -14.51 -15.11
CA LYS A 193 -16.18 -14.42 -16.27
C LYS A 193 -17.01 -13.92 -17.45
N ILE A 194 -16.65 -12.74 -17.92
CA ILE A 194 -17.28 -12.15 -19.09
C ILE A 194 -16.83 -12.98 -20.31
N SER A 195 -17.75 -13.33 -21.20
CA SER A 195 -17.40 -14.01 -22.45
C SER A 195 -16.57 -13.09 -23.34
N LEU A 196 -15.75 -13.66 -24.24
CA LEU A 196 -14.95 -12.89 -25.19
C LEU A 196 -15.83 -11.95 -26.05
N GLN A 197 -17.04 -12.36 -26.35
CA GLN A 197 -18.00 -11.55 -27.09
C GLN A 197 -18.50 -10.35 -26.28
N GLU A 198 -18.82 -10.56 -25.02
CA GLU A 198 -19.23 -9.48 -24.11
C GLU A 198 -18.10 -8.49 -23.86
N GLU A 199 -16.84 -8.97 -23.72
CA GLU A 199 -15.70 -8.09 -23.55
C GLU A 199 -15.46 -7.24 -24.80
N LYS A 200 -15.55 -7.82 -25.98
CA LYS A 200 -15.48 -7.06 -27.25
C LYS A 200 -16.60 -6.03 -27.37
N ALA A 201 -17.83 -6.40 -26.98
CA ALA A 201 -18.96 -5.48 -26.97
C ALA A 201 -18.75 -4.32 -25.99
N ARG A 202 -18.22 -4.62 -24.81
CA ARG A 202 -17.87 -3.62 -23.78
C ARG A 202 -16.77 -2.67 -24.24
N GLN A 203 -15.71 -3.20 -24.88
CA GLN A 203 -14.66 -2.37 -25.47
C GLN A 203 -15.21 -1.45 -26.54
N LYS A 204 -16.05 -1.97 -27.44
CA LYS A 204 -16.69 -1.19 -28.48
C LYS A 204 -17.57 -0.07 -27.91
N SER A 205 -18.41 -0.39 -26.93
CA SER A 205 -19.23 0.61 -26.24
C SER A 205 -18.40 1.70 -25.56
N ARG A 206 -17.26 1.32 -24.95
CA ARG A 206 -16.32 2.26 -24.34
C ARG A 206 -15.68 3.17 -25.39
N GLU A 207 -15.27 2.61 -26.53
CA GLU A 207 -14.73 3.40 -27.65
C GLU A 207 -15.77 4.37 -28.22
N GLU A 208 -17.01 3.90 -28.41
CA GLU A 208 -18.14 4.74 -28.87
C GLU A 208 -18.42 5.87 -27.88
N TYR A 209 -18.39 5.57 -26.58
CA TYR A 209 -18.54 6.58 -25.53
C TYR A 209 -17.42 7.62 -25.58
N LEU A 210 -16.17 7.18 -25.63
CA LEU A 210 -15.01 8.09 -25.73
C LEU A 210 -15.07 8.93 -27.01
N GLN A 211 -15.45 8.34 -28.12
CA GLN A 211 -15.64 9.06 -29.38
C GLN A 211 -16.79 10.09 -29.30
N SER A 212 -17.84 9.81 -28.54
CA SER A 212 -18.93 10.76 -28.32
C SER A 212 -18.50 11.98 -27.51
N GLN A 213 -17.49 11.83 -26.64
CA GLN A 213 -16.95 12.91 -25.82
C GLN A 213 -15.94 13.78 -26.58
N VAL A 214 -15.41 13.31 -27.72
CA VAL A 214 -14.48 14.08 -28.53
C VAL A 214 -15.22 15.20 -29.25
N ASN A 215 -14.74 16.43 -29.04
CA ASN A 215 -15.32 17.61 -29.66
C ASN A 215 -15.40 17.45 -31.22
N MET A 216 -16.52 17.87 -31.82
CA MET A 216 -16.78 17.71 -33.23
C MET A 216 -15.66 18.26 -34.14
N LEU A 217 -14.91 19.24 -33.67
CA LEU A 217 -13.78 19.83 -34.37
C LEU A 217 -12.69 18.78 -34.73
N TRP A 218 -12.51 17.79 -33.87
CA TRP A 218 -11.53 16.72 -34.05
C TRP A 218 -12.05 15.56 -34.90
N ARG A 219 -13.34 15.49 -35.16
CA ARG A 219 -13.98 14.47 -36.02
C ARG A 219 -13.74 14.74 -37.51
N THR A 220 -13.42 15.98 -37.86
CA THR A 220 -13.19 16.39 -39.26
C THR A 220 -11.77 16.12 -39.76
N LEU A 221 -10.85 15.74 -38.87
CA LEU A 221 -9.51 15.34 -39.28
C LEU A 221 -9.56 13.96 -39.95
N PRO A 222 -9.01 13.83 -41.17
CA PRO A 222 -8.99 12.55 -41.87
C PRO A 222 -8.29 11.53 -40.98
N ARG A 223 -9.00 10.44 -40.73
CA ARG A 223 -8.45 9.27 -40.01
C ARG A 223 -7.27 8.78 -40.84
N ARG A 224 -6.03 8.99 -40.39
CA ARG A 224 -4.91 8.24 -40.95
C ARG A 224 -5.26 6.77 -40.69
N GLU A 225 -5.45 6.02 -41.78
CA GLU A 225 -5.46 4.56 -41.72
C GLU A 225 -4.17 4.17 -41.00
N ARG A 226 -4.30 3.79 -39.75
CA ARG A 226 -3.19 3.13 -39.08
C ARG A 226 -3.05 1.82 -39.82
N GLU A 227 -1.99 1.70 -40.60
CA GLU A 227 -1.49 0.40 -40.98
C GLU A 227 -1.52 -0.44 -39.67
N GLU A 228 -2.26 -1.53 -39.72
CA GLU A 228 -2.25 -2.54 -38.68
C GLU A 228 -0.85 -3.16 -38.66
N THR A 229 0.09 -2.44 -38.11
CA THR A 229 1.35 -3.02 -37.73
C THR A 229 1.03 -3.99 -36.61
N HIS A 230 1.46 -5.24 -36.77
CA HIS A 230 1.35 -6.33 -35.79
C HIS A 230 1.94 -6.03 -34.40
N LEU A 231 2.24 -4.78 -34.11
CA LEU A 231 2.65 -4.22 -32.82
C LEU A 231 1.49 -3.82 -31.91
N SER A 232 0.23 -3.90 -32.37
CA SER A 232 -0.95 -3.56 -31.56
C SER A 232 -1.31 -4.62 -30.53
N SER A 233 -0.61 -5.75 -30.49
CA SER A 233 -0.80 -6.78 -29.47
C SER A 233 0.06 -6.58 -28.21
N ALA A 234 0.97 -5.62 -28.20
CA ALA A 234 1.55 -5.13 -26.97
C ALA A 234 0.49 -4.24 -26.28
N ARG A 235 -0.52 -4.90 -25.73
CA ARG A 235 -1.46 -4.27 -24.82
C ARG A 235 -0.63 -3.64 -23.71
N TYR A 236 -0.74 -2.34 -23.56
CA TYR A 236 -0.55 -1.75 -22.25
C TYR A 236 -1.36 -2.61 -21.29
N PRO A 237 -0.76 -3.21 -20.27
CA PRO A 237 -1.54 -3.80 -19.21
C PRO A 237 -2.56 -2.74 -18.83
N ALA A 238 -3.84 -3.13 -18.75
CA ALA A 238 -4.87 -2.25 -18.21
C ALA A 238 -4.23 -1.56 -17.00
N GLU A 239 -4.28 -0.22 -16.99
CA GLU A 239 -3.69 0.56 -15.90
C GLU A 239 -3.94 -0.24 -14.62
N PRO A 240 -2.91 -0.59 -13.85
CA PRO A 240 -3.14 -1.30 -12.61
C PRO A 240 -4.16 -0.42 -11.92
N GLN A 241 -5.35 -0.94 -11.67
CA GLN A 241 -6.25 -0.32 -10.71
C GLN A 241 -5.33 -0.03 -9.56
N GLU A 242 -5.14 1.25 -9.29
CA GLU A 242 -4.20 1.71 -8.29
C GLU A 242 -4.38 0.79 -7.10
N ASN A 243 -3.40 -0.10 -6.92
CA ASN A 243 -3.40 -1.00 -5.78
C ASN A 243 -3.01 -0.15 -4.58
N LEU A 244 -3.88 0.80 -4.27
CA LEU A 244 -3.88 1.50 -2.99
C LEU A 244 -3.88 0.50 -1.83
N SER A 245 -4.32 -0.75 -2.09
CA SER A 245 -4.26 -1.84 -1.13
C SER A 245 -2.84 -2.36 -0.86
N LEU A 246 -1.86 -2.11 -1.71
CA LEU A 246 -0.48 -2.58 -1.49
C LEU A 246 0.31 -1.68 -0.54
N ILE A 247 -0.16 -0.46 -0.29
CA ILE A 247 0.43 0.45 0.70
C ILE A 247 -0.17 0.21 2.09
N HIS A 248 -1.24 -0.60 2.18
CA HIS A 248 -2.06 -0.78 3.38
C HIS A 248 -2.16 -2.25 3.81
N ILE A 249 -1.07 -3.00 3.74
CA ILE A 249 -1.03 -4.34 4.35
C ILE A 249 -0.74 -4.26 5.83
#